data_0bad77ce1e74a4c5ec6db547f9f69486
#
_entry.id   0bad77ce1e74a4c5ec6db547f9f69486
#
_cell.length_a   1.000
_cell.length_b   1.000
_cell.length_c   1.000
_cell.angle_alpha   90.00
_cell.angle_beta   90.00
_cell.angle_gamma   90.00
#
_symmetry.space_group_name_H-M   'P 1'
#
loop_
_entity.id
_entity.type
_entity.pdbx_description
1 polymer ?
#
loop_
_entity_poly.entity_id
_entity_poly.type
_entity_poly.pdbx_seq_one_letter_code
_entity_poly.pdbx_strand_id
1 'polypeptide(L)'
;TPLNGKYQIAALNALRSGIESYDKRQGWRDPIINVYKDKDWQNKVNNLKIDKTLNWEIAKIIRVEKYLTEIKILNKNLKGKILFESLKWTGKKNFNELLSDGDIIFVQKKSSDIWTLKQLPKVNGGIVVMDPFNGKVKALVGGYSFISSEFNRATQAKRQPGSAFKPIVYAAALENGFLPNSLILDAPFVSKQG
;
A
#
# COMPACT_ATOMS: atom_id res chain seq x y z
N THR A 1 -26.30 8.18 7.86
CA THR A 1 -25.06 7.52 8.29
C THR A 1 -23.92 8.54 8.37
N PRO A 2 -23.01 8.45 9.35
CA PRO A 2 -21.90 9.39 9.47
C PRO A 2 -20.86 9.25 8.35
N LEU A 3 -20.79 8.11 7.68
CA LEU A 3 -19.86 7.87 6.57
C LEU A 3 -20.16 8.78 5.37
N ASN A 4 -19.09 9.32 4.79
CA ASN A 4 -19.15 10.20 3.63
C ASN A 4 -18.37 9.59 2.47
N GLY A 5 -19.03 9.36 1.31
CA GLY A 5 -18.42 8.70 0.16
C GLY A 5 -17.20 9.43 -0.39
N LYS A 6 -17.19 10.76 -0.39
CA LYS A 6 -16.01 11.53 -0.84
C LYS A 6 -14.81 11.31 0.07
N TYR A 7 -15.02 11.37 1.40
CA TYR A 7 -13.97 11.08 2.36
C TYR A 7 -13.51 9.62 2.30
N GLN A 8 -14.42 8.68 2.08
CA GLN A 8 -14.10 7.26 1.95
C GLN A 8 -13.16 6.99 0.75
N ILE A 9 -13.48 7.58 -0.41
CA ILE A 9 -12.64 7.45 -1.61
C ILE A 9 -11.29 8.14 -1.40
N ALA A 10 -11.28 9.34 -0.83
CA ALA A 10 -10.04 10.06 -0.54
C ALA A 10 -9.14 9.29 0.44
N ALA A 11 -9.71 8.72 1.51
CA ALA A 11 -9.00 7.92 2.49
C ALA A 11 -8.42 6.64 1.86
N LEU A 12 -9.19 5.94 1.02
CA LEU A 12 -8.72 4.76 0.30
C LEU A 12 -7.53 5.09 -0.61
N ASN A 13 -7.65 6.16 -1.39
CA ASN A 13 -6.59 6.58 -2.30
C ASN A 13 -5.34 7.03 -1.53
N ALA A 14 -5.49 7.76 -0.44
CA ALA A 14 -4.39 8.20 0.41
C ALA A 14 -3.65 7.00 1.05
N LEU A 15 -4.41 6.04 1.61
CA LEU A 15 -3.84 4.83 2.18
C LEU A 15 -3.07 4.03 1.14
N ARG A 16 -3.66 3.78 -0.03
CA ARG A 16 -3.02 3.06 -1.13
C ARG A 16 -1.74 3.74 -1.60
N SER A 17 -1.79 5.05 -1.83
CA SER A 17 -0.63 5.83 -2.24
C SER A 17 0.49 5.79 -1.20
N GLY A 18 0.16 5.92 0.08
CA GLY A 18 1.12 5.83 1.18
C GLY A 18 1.79 4.45 1.26
N ILE A 19 1.00 3.38 1.17
CA ILE A 19 1.48 2.00 1.20
C ILE A 19 2.36 1.70 -0.04
N GLU A 20 1.93 2.08 -1.25
CA GLU A 20 2.73 1.91 -2.47
C GLU A 20 4.05 2.70 -2.40
N SER A 21 4.01 3.92 -1.87
CA SER A 21 5.22 4.75 -1.71
C SER A 21 6.19 4.14 -0.70
N TYR A 22 5.69 3.62 0.40
CA TYR A 22 6.51 2.90 1.37
C TYR A 22 7.12 1.64 0.77
N ASP A 23 6.31 0.83 0.09
CA ASP A 23 6.74 -0.44 -0.51
C ASP A 23 7.80 -0.22 -1.60
N LYS A 24 7.66 0.84 -2.40
CA LYS A 24 8.67 1.24 -3.39
C LYS A 24 10.03 1.58 -2.77
N ARG A 25 10.05 2.21 -1.57
CA ARG A 25 11.32 2.48 -0.87
C ARG A 25 12.04 1.21 -0.42
N GLN A 26 11.34 0.09 -0.33
CA GLN A 26 11.94 -1.22 -0.06
C GLN A 26 12.51 -1.89 -1.34
N GLY A 27 12.33 -1.26 -2.49
CA GLY A 27 12.83 -1.69 -3.78
C GLY A 27 11.91 -2.65 -4.52
N TRP A 28 12.35 -3.02 -5.73
CA TRP A 28 11.71 -4.03 -6.56
C TRP A 28 12.01 -5.42 -6.02
N ARG A 29 11.01 -6.30 -6.03
CA ARG A 29 11.19 -7.67 -5.58
C ARG A 29 11.44 -8.61 -6.75
N ASP A 30 10.39 -8.97 -7.47
CA ASP A 30 10.51 -9.89 -8.59
C ASP A 30 9.26 -9.83 -9.46
N PRO A 31 9.33 -10.25 -10.75
CA PRO A 31 8.14 -10.51 -11.55
C PRO A 31 7.25 -11.59 -10.90
N ILE A 32 5.99 -11.65 -11.32
CA ILE A 32 5.04 -12.64 -10.80
C ILE A 32 5.54 -14.05 -11.15
N ILE A 33 5.94 -14.24 -12.39
CA ILE A 33 6.40 -15.51 -12.95
C ILE A 33 7.09 -15.25 -14.29
N ASN A 34 7.91 -16.19 -14.77
CA ASN A 34 8.45 -16.16 -16.14
C ASN A 34 7.90 -17.32 -16.94
N VAL A 35 7.34 -17.04 -18.12
CA VAL A 35 6.65 -18.05 -18.96
C VAL A 35 7.57 -19.12 -19.51
N TYR A 36 8.85 -18.84 -19.62
CA TYR A 36 9.84 -19.81 -20.12
C TYR A 36 10.38 -20.70 -19.01
N LYS A 37 10.25 -20.28 -17.76
CA LYS A 37 10.73 -21.01 -16.58
C LYS A 37 9.64 -21.85 -15.92
N ASP A 38 8.38 -21.52 -16.13
CA ASP A 38 7.25 -22.18 -15.49
C ASP A 38 6.20 -22.60 -16.52
N LYS A 39 6.06 -23.90 -16.73
CA LYS A 39 5.12 -24.47 -17.70
C LYS A 39 3.66 -24.25 -17.31
N ASP A 40 3.36 -24.06 -16.02
CA ASP A 40 2.00 -23.85 -15.49
C ASP A 40 1.64 -22.36 -15.32
N TRP A 41 2.40 -21.47 -15.93
CA TRP A 41 2.23 -20.04 -15.79
C TRP A 41 0.80 -19.55 -16.09
N GLN A 42 0.12 -20.14 -17.07
CA GLN A 42 -1.24 -19.74 -17.47
C GLN A 42 -2.24 -19.97 -16.34
N ASN A 43 -2.22 -21.15 -15.73
CA ASN A 43 -3.10 -21.46 -14.60
C ASN A 43 -2.79 -20.55 -13.40
N LYS A 44 -1.52 -20.32 -13.11
CA LYS A 44 -1.11 -19.43 -12.04
C LYS A 44 -1.60 -18.00 -12.26
N VAL A 45 -1.45 -17.47 -13.48
CA VAL A 45 -1.92 -16.14 -13.86
C VAL A 45 -3.44 -16.04 -13.82
N ASN A 46 -4.16 -17.02 -14.32
CA ASN A 46 -5.63 -17.05 -14.32
C ASN A 46 -6.21 -17.08 -12.89
N ASN A 47 -5.49 -17.68 -11.95
CA ASN A 47 -5.89 -17.76 -10.54
C ASN A 47 -5.49 -16.51 -9.72
N LEU A 48 -4.78 -15.55 -10.32
CA LEU A 48 -4.44 -14.31 -9.62
C LEU A 48 -5.69 -13.46 -9.34
N LYS A 49 -5.95 -13.24 -8.07
CA LYS A 49 -7.03 -12.36 -7.62
C LYS A 49 -6.52 -10.93 -7.55
N ILE A 50 -6.89 -10.10 -8.51
CA ILE A 50 -6.55 -8.67 -8.53
C ILE A 50 -7.78 -7.86 -8.17
N ASP A 51 -7.60 -6.91 -7.28
CA ASP A 51 -8.63 -5.92 -6.97
C ASP A 51 -8.84 -4.99 -8.18
N LYS A 52 -9.99 -5.11 -8.83
CA LYS A 52 -10.34 -4.33 -10.02
C LYS A 52 -10.31 -2.81 -9.76
N THR A 53 -10.47 -2.38 -8.50
CA THR A 53 -10.41 -0.96 -8.13
C THR A 53 -8.99 -0.37 -8.16
N LEU A 54 -7.96 -1.19 -8.34
CA LEU A 54 -6.58 -0.73 -8.54
C LEU A 54 -6.34 -0.23 -9.97
N ASN A 55 -7.20 -0.62 -10.92
CA ASN A 55 -7.00 -0.36 -12.37
C ASN A 55 -5.64 -0.85 -12.87
N TRP A 56 -5.19 -2.00 -12.37
CA TRP A 56 -3.99 -2.67 -12.82
C TRP A 56 -4.32 -3.77 -13.82
N GLU A 57 -3.37 -4.04 -14.69
CA GLU A 57 -3.43 -5.11 -15.68
C GLU A 57 -2.26 -6.05 -15.48
N ILE A 58 -2.40 -7.27 -16.02
CA ILE A 58 -1.30 -8.22 -16.12
C ILE A 58 -0.71 -8.11 -17.52
N ALA A 59 0.59 -7.97 -17.58
CA ALA A 59 1.33 -7.88 -18.83
C ALA A 59 2.46 -8.91 -18.89
N LYS A 60 2.71 -9.41 -20.10
CA LYS A 60 3.89 -10.19 -20.44
C LYS A 60 4.94 -9.28 -21.05
N ILE A 61 6.17 -9.38 -20.60
CA ILE A 61 7.32 -8.77 -21.24
C ILE A 61 7.57 -9.48 -22.58
N ILE A 62 7.58 -8.71 -23.67
CA ILE A 62 7.89 -9.22 -25.00
C ILE A 62 9.38 -9.08 -25.28
N ARG A 63 9.92 -7.90 -24.98
CA ARG A 63 11.31 -7.56 -25.24
C ARG A 63 11.82 -6.55 -24.23
N VAL A 64 12.99 -6.84 -23.67
CA VAL A 64 13.69 -5.94 -22.78
C VAL A 64 14.80 -5.22 -23.55
N GLU A 65 14.80 -3.90 -23.50
CA GLU A 65 15.89 -3.05 -23.97
C GLU A 65 16.44 -2.23 -22.80
N LYS A 66 17.57 -1.59 -22.96
CA LYS A 66 18.25 -0.89 -21.88
C LYS A 66 17.38 0.12 -21.14
N TYR A 67 16.60 0.92 -21.86
CA TYR A 67 15.78 2.01 -21.30
C TYR A 67 14.29 1.93 -21.65
N LEU A 68 13.88 0.90 -22.35
CA LEU A 68 12.52 0.66 -22.79
C LEU A 68 12.21 -0.83 -22.73
N THR A 69 10.98 -1.16 -22.34
CA THR A 69 10.50 -2.54 -22.37
C THR A 69 9.16 -2.59 -23.09
N GLU A 70 9.05 -3.49 -24.05
CA GLU A 70 7.80 -3.77 -24.74
C GLU A 70 7.00 -4.81 -23.99
N ILE A 71 5.71 -4.54 -23.83
CA ILE A 71 4.78 -5.40 -23.11
C ILE A 71 3.54 -5.75 -23.93
N LYS A 72 2.95 -6.89 -23.62
CA LYS A 72 1.63 -7.31 -24.09
C LYS A 72 0.70 -7.48 -22.90
N ILE A 73 -0.40 -6.72 -22.89
CA ILE A 73 -1.46 -6.84 -21.90
C ILE A 73 -2.26 -8.10 -22.19
N LEU A 74 -2.28 -9.05 -21.23
CA LEU A 74 -2.79 -10.40 -21.51
C LEU A 74 -4.29 -10.43 -21.81
N ASN A 75 -5.10 -9.73 -21.00
CA ASN A 75 -6.56 -9.79 -21.12
C ASN A 75 -7.14 -8.92 -22.23
N LYS A 76 -6.36 -8.03 -22.84
CA LYS A 76 -6.84 -7.05 -23.83
C LYS A 76 -6.15 -7.16 -25.18
N ASN A 77 -5.19 -8.06 -25.30
CA ASN A 77 -4.35 -8.23 -26.51
C ASN A 77 -3.73 -6.90 -27.02
N LEU A 78 -3.50 -5.95 -26.10
CA LEU A 78 -2.91 -4.65 -26.39
C LEU A 78 -1.40 -4.72 -26.19
N LYS A 79 -0.66 -4.01 -27.02
CA LYS A 79 0.76 -3.76 -26.81
C LYS A 79 0.96 -2.43 -26.08
N GLY A 80 2.06 -2.30 -25.36
CA GLY A 80 2.44 -1.08 -24.68
C GLY A 80 3.93 -1.07 -24.36
N LYS A 81 4.35 0.01 -23.73
CA LYS A 81 5.75 0.26 -23.40
C LYS A 81 5.88 0.73 -21.97
N ILE A 82 6.98 0.34 -21.32
CA ILE A 82 7.39 0.89 -20.03
C ILE A 82 8.71 1.62 -20.25
N LEU A 83 8.76 2.89 -19.84
CA LEU A 83 9.98 3.70 -19.90
C LEU A 83 10.76 3.55 -18.59
N PHE A 84 12.07 3.40 -18.68
CA PHE A 84 12.93 3.18 -17.52
C PHE A 84 12.88 4.32 -16.50
N GLU A 85 12.65 5.55 -16.94
CA GLU A 85 12.51 6.70 -16.04
C GLU A 85 11.45 6.50 -14.93
N SER A 86 10.38 5.74 -15.26
CA SER A 86 9.32 5.41 -14.29
C SER A 86 9.76 4.41 -13.22
N LEU A 87 10.96 3.81 -13.36
CA LEU A 87 11.49 2.73 -12.53
C LEU A 87 12.71 3.13 -11.71
N LYS A 88 13.07 4.41 -11.66
CA LYS A 88 14.21 4.91 -10.86
C LYS A 88 14.12 4.51 -9.38
N TRP A 89 12.91 4.33 -8.87
CA TRP A 89 12.66 3.87 -7.51
C TRP A 89 13.17 2.46 -7.20
N THR A 90 13.47 1.65 -8.23
CA THR A 90 13.97 0.29 -8.07
C THR A 90 15.46 0.25 -7.69
N GLY A 91 16.17 1.38 -7.80
CA GLY A 91 17.62 1.47 -7.54
C GLY A 91 18.48 0.82 -8.62
N LYS A 92 17.89 0.33 -9.72
CA LYS A 92 18.61 -0.31 -10.83
C LYS A 92 19.00 0.70 -11.90
N LYS A 93 19.95 0.36 -12.75
CA LYS A 93 20.49 1.26 -13.78
C LYS A 93 19.82 1.08 -15.15
N ASN A 94 19.21 -0.07 -15.39
CA ASN A 94 18.54 -0.39 -16.65
C ASN A 94 17.56 -1.56 -16.46
N PHE A 95 16.75 -1.85 -17.49
CA PHE A 95 15.76 -2.93 -17.45
C PHE A 95 16.37 -4.32 -17.34
N ASN A 96 17.54 -4.57 -17.92
CA ASN A 96 18.16 -5.90 -17.91
C ASN A 96 18.54 -6.37 -16.49
N GLU A 97 18.65 -5.43 -15.55
CA GLU A 97 18.87 -5.76 -14.14
C GLU A 97 17.56 -6.05 -13.37
N LEU A 98 16.42 -5.81 -14.00
CA LEU A 98 15.10 -5.88 -13.36
C LEU A 98 14.23 -7.00 -13.91
N LEU A 99 14.20 -7.12 -15.23
CA LEU A 99 13.21 -7.89 -15.98
C LEU A 99 13.89 -8.67 -17.10
N SER A 100 13.24 -9.75 -17.50
CA SER A 100 13.65 -10.61 -18.62
C SER A 100 12.46 -10.82 -19.57
N ASP A 101 12.77 -11.17 -20.80
CA ASP A 101 11.74 -11.57 -21.77
C ASP A 101 10.93 -12.72 -21.20
N GLY A 102 9.61 -12.65 -21.39
CA GLY A 102 8.69 -13.64 -20.85
C GLY A 102 8.25 -13.42 -19.41
N ASP A 103 8.76 -12.41 -18.71
CA ASP A 103 8.28 -12.07 -17.37
C ASP A 103 6.84 -11.59 -17.40
N ILE A 104 6.05 -12.05 -16.44
CA ILE A 104 4.70 -11.58 -16.15
C ILE A 104 4.76 -10.59 -14.99
N ILE A 105 4.16 -9.42 -15.19
CA ILE A 105 4.21 -8.30 -14.27
C ILE A 105 2.85 -7.62 -14.12
N PHE A 106 2.66 -6.89 -13.02
CA PHE A 106 1.55 -5.94 -12.91
C PHE A 106 1.94 -4.61 -13.51
N VAL A 107 1.01 -4.01 -14.25
CA VAL A 107 1.17 -2.69 -14.88
C VAL A 107 -0.06 -1.83 -14.69
N GLN A 108 0.13 -0.52 -14.72
CA GLN A 108 -0.96 0.46 -14.73
C GLN A 108 -0.77 1.41 -15.91
N LYS A 109 -1.85 1.68 -16.62
CA LYS A 109 -1.84 2.61 -17.76
C LYS A 109 -1.54 4.03 -17.30
N LYS A 110 -0.61 4.70 -17.97
CA LYS A 110 -0.26 6.10 -17.71
C LYS A 110 -0.77 7.02 -18.81
N SER A 111 -0.59 6.62 -20.06
CA SER A 111 -1.08 7.36 -21.25
C SER A 111 -1.35 6.36 -22.38
N SER A 112 -1.49 6.81 -23.61
CA SER A 112 -1.89 6.01 -24.78
C SER A 112 -1.32 4.59 -24.81
N ASP A 113 0.00 4.47 -25.00
CA ASP A 113 0.75 3.21 -25.06
C ASP A 113 1.78 3.05 -23.92
N ILE A 114 1.87 4.04 -23.02
CA ILE A 114 2.82 4.06 -21.90
C ILE A 114 2.17 3.48 -20.64
N TRP A 115 2.88 2.55 -20.02
CA TRP A 115 2.50 1.86 -18.81
C TRP A 115 3.56 2.04 -17.71
N THR A 116 3.18 1.83 -16.48
CA THR A 116 4.09 1.84 -15.33
C THR A 116 4.08 0.49 -14.64
N LEU A 117 5.25 0.03 -14.23
CA LEU A 117 5.41 -1.17 -13.43
C LEU A 117 4.76 -1.01 -12.06
N LYS A 118 4.07 -2.04 -11.63
CA LYS A 118 3.45 -2.14 -10.31
C LYS A 118 3.89 -3.42 -9.61
N GLN A 119 3.87 -3.38 -8.29
CA GLN A 119 4.01 -4.58 -7.44
C GLN A 119 3.01 -4.52 -6.30
N LEU A 120 2.45 -5.67 -5.92
CA LEU A 120 1.57 -5.75 -4.76
C LEU A 120 2.39 -5.48 -3.49
N PRO A 121 1.98 -4.52 -2.66
CA PRO A 121 2.68 -4.23 -1.42
C PRO A 121 2.69 -5.44 -0.47
N LYS A 122 3.83 -5.67 0.18
CA LYS A 122 3.95 -6.68 1.27
C LYS A 122 3.48 -6.13 2.62
N VAL A 123 3.39 -4.81 2.73
CA VAL A 123 2.90 -4.12 3.93
C VAL A 123 1.45 -3.74 3.78
N ASN A 124 0.81 -3.50 4.90
CA ASN A 124 -0.59 -3.09 4.92
C ASN A 124 -0.81 -2.06 6.05
N GLY A 125 -1.98 -1.42 6.07
CA GLY A 125 -2.29 -0.39 7.05
C GLY A 125 -3.78 -0.13 7.15
N GLY A 126 -4.16 0.83 7.98
CA GLY A 126 -5.53 1.31 8.09
C GLY A 126 -5.54 2.83 8.27
N ILE A 127 -6.65 3.45 7.94
CA ILE A 127 -6.89 4.88 8.14
C ILE A 127 -8.32 5.10 8.63
N VAL A 128 -8.47 5.99 9.60
CA VAL A 128 -9.77 6.45 10.11
C VAL A 128 -9.80 7.96 9.99
N VAL A 129 -10.87 8.49 9.42
CA VAL A 129 -11.13 9.94 9.33
C VAL A 129 -12.30 10.27 10.25
N MET A 130 -12.06 11.12 11.23
CA MET A 130 -13.06 11.54 12.23
C MET A 130 -13.28 13.04 12.17
N ASP A 131 -14.51 13.42 12.46
CA ASP A 131 -14.87 14.80 12.71
C ASP A 131 -14.37 15.19 14.12
N PRO A 132 -13.50 16.21 14.26
CA PRO A 132 -12.92 16.55 15.55
C PRO A 132 -13.90 17.17 16.54
N PHE A 133 -15.03 17.71 16.07
CA PHE A 133 -16.01 18.38 16.92
C PHE A 133 -17.05 17.44 17.53
N ASN A 134 -17.33 16.32 16.88
CA ASN A 134 -18.41 15.42 17.33
C ASN A 134 -18.01 13.94 17.32
N GLY A 135 -16.74 13.60 16.99
CA GLY A 135 -16.22 12.25 17.00
C GLY A 135 -16.80 11.32 15.92
N LYS A 136 -17.62 11.81 14.99
CA LYS A 136 -18.26 10.97 13.97
C LYS A 136 -17.24 10.50 12.95
N VAL A 137 -17.17 9.18 12.73
CA VAL A 137 -16.31 8.60 11.69
C VAL A 137 -16.86 8.93 10.31
N LYS A 138 -16.09 9.64 9.50
CA LYS A 138 -16.42 10.05 8.13
C LYS A 138 -15.90 9.06 7.09
N ALA A 139 -14.75 8.41 7.36
CA ALA A 139 -14.21 7.33 6.54
C ALA A 139 -13.44 6.33 7.39
N LEU A 140 -13.45 5.07 6.96
CA LEU A 140 -12.70 3.99 7.60
C LEU A 140 -12.22 3.03 6.52
N VAL A 141 -10.90 2.82 6.44
CA VAL A 141 -10.27 1.89 5.50
C VAL A 141 -9.33 0.98 6.29
N GLY A 142 -9.59 -0.31 6.27
CA GLY A 142 -8.87 -1.30 7.07
C GLY A 142 -7.73 -2.02 6.35
N GLY A 143 -7.48 -1.71 5.08
CA GLY A 143 -6.44 -2.37 4.30
C GLY A 143 -6.27 -1.86 2.88
N TYR A 144 -5.19 -2.29 2.23
CA TYR A 144 -4.87 -1.92 0.86
C TYR A 144 -5.90 -2.44 -0.16
N SER A 145 -6.29 -3.71 -0.01
CA SER A 145 -7.28 -4.39 -0.84
C SER A 145 -7.98 -5.48 -0.04
N PHE A 146 -9.30 -5.50 -0.09
CA PHE A 146 -10.11 -6.53 0.55
C PHE A 146 -9.84 -7.92 -0.04
N ILE A 147 -9.59 -8.00 -1.35
CA ILE A 147 -9.28 -9.26 -2.05
C ILE A 147 -7.98 -9.90 -1.55
N SER A 148 -7.00 -9.07 -1.19
CA SER A 148 -5.71 -9.55 -0.66
C SER A 148 -5.75 -9.85 0.84
N SER A 149 -6.62 -9.18 1.59
CA SER A 149 -6.80 -9.39 3.03
C SER A 149 -8.13 -8.81 3.50
N GLU A 150 -9.01 -9.66 4.01
CA GLU A 150 -10.28 -9.25 4.61
C GLU A 150 -10.11 -8.65 6.01
N PHE A 151 -8.94 -8.82 6.63
CA PHE A 151 -8.65 -8.31 7.96
C PHE A 151 -8.66 -6.79 8.01
N ASN A 152 -9.60 -6.23 8.76
CA ASN A 152 -9.73 -4.78 8.94
C ASN A 152 -8.80 -4.28 10.06
N ARG A 153 -7.70 -3.66 9.67
CA ARG A 153 -6.66 -3.20 10.61
C ARG A 153 -7.09 -2.01 11.46
N ALA A 154 -8.10 -1.28 11.02
CA ALA A 154 -8.62 -0.15 11.79
C ALA A 154 -9.51 -0.58 12.96
N THR A 155 -10.16 -1.76 12.87
CA THR A 155 -11.13 -2.22 13.87
C THR A 155 -10.77 -3.54 14.54
N GLN A 156 -9.98 -4.39 13.88
CA GLN A 156 -9.68 -5.75 14.36
C GLN A 156 -8.25 -5.91 14.88
N ALA A 157 -7.32 -5.03 14.49
CA ALA A 157 -5.94 -5.12 14.93
C ALA A 157 -5.82 -4.74 16.40
N LYS A 158 -5.51 -5.70 17.23
CA LYS A 158 -5.15 -5.47 18.64
C LYS A 158 -3.67 -5.10 18.68
N ARG A 159 -3.38 -3.81 18.86
CA ARG A 159 -2.02 -3.28 18.94
C ARG A 159 -1.82 -2.55 20.24
N GLN A 160 -0.58 -2.57 20.75
CA GLN A 160 -0.20 -1.74 21.89
C GLN A 160 -0.35 -0.26 21.49
N PRO A 161 -1.13 0.56 22.24
CA PRO A 161 -1.41 1.94 21.88
C PRO A 161 -0.17 2.83 21.93
N GLY A 162 0.80 2.52 22.76
CA GLY A 162 2.00 3.33 22.94
C GLY A 162 1.63 4.79 23.24
N SER A 163 2.29 5.73 22.58
CA SER A 163 2.05 7.16 22.76
C SER A 163 0.66 7.65 22.35
N ALA A 164 -0.12 6.86 21.62
CA ALA A 164 -1.52 7.19 21.32
C ALA A 164 -2.41 7.19 22.56
N PHE A 165 -1.95 6.61 23.69
CA PHE A 165 -2.63 6.64 24.97
C PHE A 165 -2.43 7.95 25.75
N LYS A 166 -1.39 8.74 25.43
CA LYS A 166 -1.06 10.00 26.14
C LYS A 166 -2.22 11.00 26.21
N PRO A 167 -3.00 11.26 25.14
CA PRO A 167 -4.14 12.17 25.23
C PRO A 167 -5.14 11.80 26.33
N ILE A 168 -5.36 10.49 26.56
CA ILE A 168 -6.26 10.01 27.63
C ILE A 168 -5.66 10.32 29.00
N VAL A 169 -4.35 10.11 29.17
CA VAL A 169 -3.65 10.43 30.44
C VAL A 169 -3.69 11.94 30.70
N TYR A 170 -3.45 12.77 29.70
CA TYR A 170 -3.50 14.22 29.87
C TYR A 170 -4.93 14.73 30.13
N ALA A 171 -5.95 14.16 29.46
CA ALA A 171 -7.34 14.51 29.76
C ALA A 171 -7.68 14.19 31.22
N ALA A 172 -7.34 13.01 31.70
CA ALA A 172 -7.53 12.64 33.12
C ALA A 172 -6.77 13.55 34.08
N ALA A 173 -5.55 13.95 33.74
CA ALA A 173 -4.78 14.90 34.56
C ALA A 173 -5.49 16.26 34.65
N LEU A 174 -5.96 16.81 33.52
CA LEU A 174 -6.70 18.08 33.48
C LEU A 174 -7.98 18.00 34.28
N GLU A 175 -8.74 16.93 34.21
CA GLU A 175 -9.95 16.68 35.01
C GLU A 175 -9.66 16.61 36.51
N ASN A 176 -8.44 16.23 36.89
CA ASN A 176 -7.99 16.19 38.30
C ASN A 176 -7.24 17.45 38.74
N GLY A 177 -7.41 18.58 38.02
CA GLY A 177 -6.90 19.88 38.41
C GLY A 177 -5.47 20.18 38.00
N PHE A 178 -4.80 19.33 37.25
CA PHE A 178 -3.53 19.68 36.63
C PHE A 178 -3.73 20.72 35.52
N LEU A 179 -2.77 21.61 35.38
CA LEU A 179 -2.74 22.59 34.28
C LEU A 179 -1.69 22.19 33.24
N PRO A 180 -1.77 22.70 32.00
CA PRO A 180 -0.74 22.41 30.98
C PRO A 180 0.69 22.76 31.37
N ASN A 181 0.86 23.67 32.35
CA ASN A 181 2.15 24.11 32.89
C ASN A 181 2.43 23.53 34.28
N SER A 182 1.66 22.57 34.78
CA SER A 182 1.94 21.91 36.06
C SER A 182 3.29 21.20 36.01
N LEU A 183 4.12 21.42 36.99
CA LEU A 183 5.40 20.74 37.15
C LEU A 183 5.15 19.32 37.67
N ILE A 184 5.77 18.36 37.03
CA ILE A 184 5.71 16.93 37.42
C ILE A 184 7.14 16.48 37.68
N LEU A 185 7.33 15.79 38.81
CA LEU A 185 8.61 15.22 39.16
C LEU A 185 8.95 14.05 38.23
N ASP A 186 9.99 14.19 37.43
CA ASP A 186 10.55 13.12 36.60
C ASP A 186 11.58 12.34 37.46
N ALA A 187 11.08 11.39 38.22
CA ALA A 187 11.88 10.56 39.13
C ALA A 187 11.51 9.07 38.96
N PRO A 188 12.43 8.16 39.31
CA PRO A 188 12.13 6.74 39.29
C PRO A 188 10.92 6.40 40.17
N PHE A 189 9.92 5.76 39.57
CA PHE A 189 8.75 5.27 40.29
C PHE A 189 8.92 3.79 40.62
N VAL A 190 8.97 3.47 41.91
CA VAL A 190 9.04 2.09 42.40
C VAL A 190 7.65 1.66 42.85
N SER A 191 6.97 0.82 42.06
CA SER A 191 5.76 0.14 42.51
C SER A 191 6.13 -1.16 43.19
N LYS A 192 5.68 -1.34 44.43
CA LYS A 192 5.66 -2.69 45.07
C LYS A 192 4.63 -3.53 44.27
N GLN A 193 5.10 -4.49 43.51
CA GLN A 193 4.25 -5.56 43.03
C GLN A 193 4.05 -6.49 44.24
N GLY A 194 2.81 -6.55 44.72
CA GLY A 194 2.39 -7.50 45.73
C GLY A 194 2.30 -8.91 45.18
#